data_cf68ee44f088cd1d46ce7fc6bcec68b9
#
_entry.id   cf68ee44f088cd1d46ce7fc6bcec68b9
#
_cell.length_a   1.000
_cell.length_b   1.000
_cell.length_c   1.000
_cell.angle_alpha   90.00
_cell.angle_beta   90.00
_cell.angle_gamma   90.00
#
_symmetry.space_group_name_H-M   'P 1'
#
loop_
_entity.id
_entity.type
_entity.pdbx_description
1 polymer ?
#
loop_
_entity_poly.entity_id
_entity_poly.type
_entity_poly.pdbx_seq_one_letter_code
_entity_poly.pdbx_strand_id
1 'polypeptide(L)'
;LQDYYKIVELDQKGNIKTLFHGIDGSRVLSLNTWLNAEMKFVKDGTSKTEYLSGWHILESPQECRDYLEFFKHKHNKRIVKCKAKNVWPKSHSRHPVFLAEKIFIEGMI
;
A
#
# COMPACT_ATOMS: atom_id res chain seq x y z
N LEU A 1 -14.45 -1.25 -12.34
CA LEU A 1 -13.13 -1.36 -11.69
C LEU A 1 -13.21 -2.31 -10.50
N GLN A 2 -12.20 -3.16 -10.38
CA GLN A 2 -12.08 -4.08 -9.26
C GLN A 2 -11.76 -3.33 -7.97
N ASP A 3 -12.28 -3.81 -6.84
CA ASP A 3 -11.90 -3.30 -5.53
C ASP A 3 -10.57 -3.90 -5.10
N TYR A 4 -9.74 -3.06 -4.51
CA TYR A 4 -8.49 -3.44 -3.88
C TYR A 4 -8.46 -2.91 -2.46
N TYR A 5 -7.48 -3.37 -1.69
CA TYR A 5 -7.34 -3.02 -0.29
C TYR A 5 -5.89 -2.67 0.00
N LYS A 6 -5.69 -1.74 0.89
CA LYS A 6 -4.35 -1.26 1.22
C LYS A 6 -4.21 -1.13 2.72
N ILE A 7 -3.06 -1.55 3.23
CA ILE A 7 -2.69 -1.32 4.61
C ILE A 7 -2.06 0.07 4.71
N VAL A 8 -2.58 0.86 5.63
CA VAL A 8 -2.11 2.22 5.86
C VAL A 8 -1.85 2.43 7.35
N GLU A 9 -1.20 3.52 7.69
CA GLU A 9 -0.96 3.92 9.06
C GLU A 9 -1.84 5.10 9.39
N LEU A 10 -2.46 5.06 10.58
CA LEU A 10 -3.25 6.17 11.09
C LEU A 10 -2.41 6.92 12.12
N ASP A 11 -2.19 8.22 11.92
CA ASP A 11 -1.42 9.02 12.86
C ASP A 11 -2.31 9.59 13.98
N GLN A 12 -1.71 10.25 14.94
CA GLN A 12 -2.42 10.81 16.11
C GLN A 12 -3.41 11.92 15.73
N LYS A 13 -3.22 12.54 14.57
CA LYS A 13 -4.11 13.59 14.08
C LYS A 13 -5.25 13.04 13.23
N GLY A 14 -5.31 11.71 13.04
CA GLY A 14 -6.31 11.06 12.22
C GLY A 14 -5.98 11.01 10.74
N ASN A 15 -4.76 11.38 10.34
CA ASN A 15 -4.35 11.31 8.95
C ASN A 15 -3.93 9.89 8.57
N ILE A 16 -4.27 9.49 7.36
CA ILE A 16 -3.86 8.23 6.77
C ILE A 16 -2.53 8.44 6.08
N LYS A 17 -1.57 7.57 6.36
CA LYS A 17 -0.21 7.66 5.81
C LYS A 17 0.24 6.34 5.20
N THR A 18 1.23 6.42 4.32
CA THR A 18 1.92 5.21 3.82
C THR A 18 2.67 4.51 4.96
N LEU A 19 2.78 3.17 4.85
CA LEU A 19 3.44 2.35 5.88
C LEU A 19 4.92 2.61 6.02
N PHE A 20 5.58 2.71 4.90
CA PHE A 20 7.03 2.75 4.85
C PHE A 20 7.48 4.14 4.44
N HIS A 21 8.63 4.51 4.99
CA HIS A 21 9.33 5.68 4.55
C HIS A 21 9.89 5.37 3.16
N GLY A 22 9.13 5.71 2.14
CA GLY A 22 9.60 5.60 0.78
C GLY A 22 10.74 6.60 0.52
N ILE A 23 10.93 6.94 -0.72
CA ILE A 23 12.02 7.85 -1.14
C ILE A 23 11.95 9.19 -0.39
N ASP A 24 10.74 9.70 -0.17
CA ASP A 24 10.49 11.01 0.45
C ASP A 24 9.86 10.89 1.85
N GLY A 25 10.01 9.73 2.50
CA GLY A 25 9.41 9.48 3.79
C GLY A 25 7.94 9.10 3.71
N SER A 26 7.29 9.05 4.88
CA SER A 26 5.88 8.71 4.99
C SER A 26 5.01 9.83 4.43
N ARG A 27 4.08 9.50 3.54
CA ARG A 27 3.22 10.50 2.91
C ARG A 27 1.79 10.40 3.42
N VAL A 28 1.17 11.55 3.65
CA VAL A 28 -0.26 11.66 3.93
C VAL A 28 -1.03 11.32 2.65
N LEU A 29 -2.04 10.48 2.77
CA LEU A 29 -2.87 10.03 1.66
C LEU A 29 -4.24 10.67 1.74
N SER A 30 -4.67 11.32 0.66
CA SER A 30 -5.99 11.95 0.57
C SER A 30 -7.04 10.91 0.16
N LEU A 31 -8.25 11.06 0.71
CA LEU A 31 -9.40 10.25 0.29
C LEU A 31 -10.05 10.84 -0.94
N ASN A 32 -10.75 10.00 -1.68
CA ASN A 32 -11.64 10.40 -2.79
C ASN A 32 -10.96 11.23 -3.88
N THR A 33 -9.69 10.94 -4.13
CA THR A 33 -8.94 11.53 -5.24
C THR A 33 -7.95 10.52 -5.78
N TRP A 34 -7.63 10.61 -7.05
CA TRP A 34 -6.64 9.73 -7.65
C TRP A 34 -5.24 10.17 -7.22
N LEU A 35 -4.48 9.22 -6.67
CA LEU A 35 -3.11 9.43 -6.21
C LEU A 35 -2.16 8.73 -7.17
N ASN A 36 -1.15 9.46 -7.63
CA ASN A 36 -0.13 8.93 -8.54
C ASN A 36 1.07 8.43 -7.75
N ALA A 37 1.54 7.23 -8.08
CA ALA A 37 2.77 6.70 -7.52
C ALA A 37 3.97 7.34 -8.22
N GLU A 38 5.07 7.43 -7.49
CA GLU A 38 6.36 7.77 -8.08
C GLU A 38 6.94 6.50 -8.70
N MET A 39 7.05 6.47 -10.02
CA MET A 39 7.45 5.28 -10.78
C MET A 39 8.98 5.23 -10.92
N LYS A 40 9.62 4.48 -10.03
CA LYS A 40 11.09 4.29 -10.03
C LYS A 40 11.41 2.84 -9.69
N PHE A 41 12.56 2.36 -10.14
CA PHE A 41 13.07 1.08 -9.68
C PHE A 41 13.68 1.26 -8.29
N VAL A 42 13.24 0.41 -7.36
CA VAL A 42 13.69 0.43 -5.96
C VAL A 42 14.07 -0.98 -5.53
N LYS A 43 14.91 -1.07 -4.50
CA LYS A 43 15.29 -2.36 -3.91
C LYS A 43 14.31 -2.72 -2.80
N ASP A 44 13.99 -4.00 -2.71
CA ASP A 44 13.05 -4.51 -1.72
C ASP A 44 13.79 -4.86 -0.42
N GLY A 45 13.75 -3.93 0.54
CA GLY A 45 14.33 -4.12 1.87
C GLY A 45 15.79 -4.51 1.83
N THR A 46 16.14 -5.67 2.43
CA THR A 46 17.50 -6.22 2.43
C THR A 46 17.81 -7.02 1.16
N SER A 47 16.83 -7.24 0.32
CA SER A 47 16.98 -7.96 -0.94
C SER A 47 17.79 -7.14 -1.94
N LYS A 48 18.52 -7.84 -2.80
CA LYS A 48 19.19 -7.19 -3.94
C LYS A 48 18.27 -7.05 -5.16
N THR A 49 17.05 -7.57 -5.06
CA THR A 49 16.08 -7.55 -6.15
C THR A 49 15.46 -6.15 -6.28
N GLU A 50 15.52 -5.62 -7.49
CA GLU A 50 14.85 -4.36 -7.80
C GLU A 50 13.45 -4.63 -8.34
N TYR A 51 12.52 -3.72 -8.05
CA TYR A 51 11.19 -3.73 -8.65
C TYR A 51 10.75 -2.31 -8.96
N LEU A 52 9.83 -2.19 -9.92
CA LEU A 52 9.24 -0.88 -10.25
C LEU A 52 8.29 -0.48 -9.13
N SER A 53 8.52 0.67 -8.51
CA SER A 53 7.72 1.15 -7.39
C SER A 53 6.30 1.48 -7.82
N GLY A 54 5.38 1.39 -6.86
CA GLY A 54 3.97 1.68 -7.05
C GLY A 54 3.27 1.63 -5.69
N TRP A 55 1.97 1.84 -5.69
CA TRP A 55 1.16 1.66 -4.49
C TRP A 55 1.00 0.19 -4.21
N HIS A 56 1.34 -0.25 -2.98
CA HIS A 56 1.17 -1.64 -2.55
C HIS A 56 -0.31 -1.86 -2.20
N ILE A 57 -0.94 -2.80 -2.88
CA ILE A 57 -2.35 -3.14 -2.68
C ILE A 57 -2.54 -4.65 -2.66
N LEU A 58 -3.65 -5.10 -2.07
CA LEU A 58 -4.03 -6.51 -2.02
C LEU A 58 -5.47 -6.66 -2.51
N GLU A 59 -5.89 -7.89 -2.77
CA GLU A 59 -7.17 -8.15 -3.41
C GLU A 59 -8.33 -8.35 -2.43
N SER A 60 -8.06 -8.55 -1.14
CA SER A 60 -9.11 -8.75 -0.13
C SER A 60 -8.70 -8.24 1.24
N PRO A 61 -9.68 -7.92 2.10
CA PRO A 61 -9.40 -7.57 3.50
C PRO A 61 -8.70 -8.71 4.25
N GLN A 62 -9.04 -9.97 3.95
CA GLN A 62 -8.41 -11.11 4.61
C GLN A 62 -6.93 -11.20 4.31
N GLU A 63 -6.54 -10.97 3.05
CA GLU A 63 -5.13 -10.95 2.67
C GLU A 63 -4.38 -9.82 3.36
N CYS A 64 -5.01 -8.68 3.57
CA CYS A 64 -4.43 -7.59 4.36
C CYS A 64 -4.23 -8.02 5.82
N ARG A 65 -5.20 -8.68 6.42
CA ARG A 65 -5.10 -9.17 7.80
C ARG A 65 -4.00 -10.21 7.94
N ASP A 66 -3.88 -11.12 6.98
CA ASP A 66 -2.82 -12.14 6.97
C ASP A 66 -1.44 -11.49 6.91
N TYR A 67 -1.31 -10.46 6.07
CA TYR A 67 -0.06 -9.71 5.96
C TYR A 67 0.26 -8.99 7.28
N LEU A 68 -0.76 -8.38 7.91
CA LEU A 68 -0.60 -7.65 9.17
C LEU A 68 -0.07 -8.52 10.31
N GLU A 69 -0.28 -9.84 10.28
CA GLU A 69 0.25 -10.76 11.30
C GLU A 69 1.76 -10.68 11.43
N PHE A 70 2.46 -10.25 10.38
CA PHE A 70 3.92 -10.12 10.37
C PHE A 70 4.42 -8.76 10.80
N PHE A 71 3.52 -7.83 11.11
CA PHE A 71 3.90 -6.48 11.53
C PHE A 71 4.13 -6.44 13.05
N LYS A 72 5.19 -5.73 13.47
CA LYS A 72 5.50 -5.57 14.90
C LYS A 72 4.54 -4.62 15.60
N HIS A 73 4.13 -3.55 14.94
CA HIS A 73 3.26 -2.53 15.50
C HIS A 73 1.96 -2.48 14.70
N LYS A 74 0.92 -3.11 15.24
CA LYS A 74 -0.36 -3.26 14.55
C LYS A 74 -1.40 -2.22 14.97
N HIS A 75 -1.24 -1.60 16.14
CA HIS A 75 -2.26 -0.76 16.76
C HIS A 75 -2.65 0.46 15.93
N ASN A 76 -1.72 0.98 15.14
CA ASN A 76 -1.97 2.16 14.28
C ASN A 76 -2.13 1.79 12.81
N LYS A 77 -2.24 0.51 12.49
CA LYS A 77 -2.46 0.08 11.11
C LYS A 77 -3.95 -0.03 10.83
N ARG A 78 -4.33 0.33 9.61
CA ARG A 78 -5.72 0.27 9.16
C ARG A 78 -5.77 -0.28 7.75
N ILE A 79 -6.92 -0.78 7.35
CA ILE A 79 -7.16 -1.26 6.00
C ILE A 79 -8.12 -0.30 5.33
N VAL A 80 -7.77 0.16 4.15
CA VAL A 80 -8.63 1.02 3.33
C VAL A 80 -9.04 0.29 2.07
N LYS A 81 -10.23 0.60 1.58
CA LYS A 81 -10.74 0.12 0.30
C LYS A 81 -10.38 1.14 -0.77
N CYS A 82 -9.93 0.67 -1.92
CA CYS A 82 -9.53 1.55 -3.01
C CYS A 82 -9.82 0.96 -4.39
N LYS A 83 -9.87 1.83 -5.37
CA LYS A 83 -9.80 1.48 -6.79
C LYS A 83 -8.37 1.70 -7.25
N ALA A 84 -7.99 1.03 -8.34
CA ALA A 84 -6.61 1.12 -8.85
C ALA A 84 -6.58 1.10 -10.36
N LYS A 85 -5.55 1.71 -10.93
CA LYS A 85 -5.28 1.71 -12.37
C LYS A 85 -3.83 1.29 -12.61
N ASN A 86 -3.61 0.58 -13.72
CA ASN A 86 -2.29 0.05 -14.10
C ASN A 86 -1.70 -0.78 -12.98
N VAL A 87 -2.29 -1.97 -12.78
CA VAL A 87 -1.95 -2.88 -11.68
C VAL A 87 -1.09 -4.02 -12.22
N TRP A 88 -0.05 -4.37 -11.47
CA TRP A 88 0.80 -5.53 -11.79
C TRP A 88 1.22 -6.24 -10.51
N PRO A 89 1.46 -7.57 -10.57
CA PRO A 89 1.89 -8.30 -9.38
C PRO A 89 3.29 -7.91 -8.95
N LYS A 90 3.52 -7.82 -7.65
CA LYS A 90 4.86 -7.58 -7.11
C LYS A 90 5.66 -8.89 -7.15
N SER A 91 6.80 -8.86 -7.83
CA SER A 91 7.69 -10.02 -7.95
C SER A 91 8.28 -10.39 -6.59
N HIS A 92 8.44 -11.69 -6.35
CA HIS A 92 9.13 -12.24 -5.18
C HIS A 92 8.52 -11.83 -3.84
N SER A 93 7.24 -11.51 -3.82
CA SER A 93 6.53 -11.19 -2.58
C SER A 93 6.03 -12.47 -1.91
N ARG A 94 6.19 -12.54 -0.59
CA ARG A 94 5.66 -13.66 0.21
C ARG A 94 4.12 -13.67 0.23
N HIS A 95 3.52 -12.49 0.22
CA HIS A 95 2.08 -12.29 0.19
C HIS A 95 1.65 -11.87 -1.22
N PRO A 96 0.38 -12.10 -1.58
CA PRO A 96 -0.11 -11.75 -2.92
C PRO A 96 -0.31 -10.24 -3.06
N VAL A 97 0.78 -9.51 -3.04
CA VAL A 97 0.81 -8.06 -3.16
C VAL A 97 0.85 -7.66 -4.62
N PHE A 98 0.04 -6.67 -4.97
CA PHE A 98 0.07 -6.01 -6.27
C PHE A 98 0.60 -4.60 -6.12
N LEU A 99 1.06 -4.05 -7.21
CA LEU A 99 1.50 -2.67 -7.31
C LEU A 99 0.60 -1.95 -8.29
N ALA A 100 0.35 -0.67 -8.04
CA ALA A 100 -0.49 0.14 -8.92
C ALA A 100 0.15 1.50 -9.16
N GLU A 101 0.00 2.00 -10.37
CA GLU A 101 0.42 3.35 -10.70
C GLU A 101 -0.47 4.40 -10.04
N LYS A 102 -1.78 4.16 -10.01
CA LYS A 102 -2.77 5.10 -9.46
C LYS A 102 -3.73 4.36 -8.55
N ILE A 103 -4.07 5.00 -7.44
CA ILE A 103 -5.12 4.51 -6.54
C ILE A 103 -6.08 5.64 -6.18
N PHE A 104 -7.32 5.22 -5.86
CA PHE A 104 -8.37 6.10 -5.37
C PHE A 104 -8.88 5.48 -4.07
N ILE A 105 -8.58 6.10 -2.95
CA ILE A 105 -8.93 5.57 -1.63
C ILE A 105 -10.35 6.00 -1.29
N GLU A 106 -11.23 5.03 -1.10
CA GLU A 106 -12.64 5.29 -0.80
C GLU A 106 -12.91 5.48 0.69
N GLY A 107 -12.14 4.81 1.54
CA GLY A 107 -12.28 4.93 2.99
C GLY A 107 -11.77 3.70 3.72
N MET A 108 -11.81 3.78 5.05
CA MET A 108 -11.46 2.65 5.92
C MET A 108 -12.60 1.65 5.97
N ILE A 109 -12.24 0.40 6.12
CA ILE A 109 -13.23 -0.66 6.33
C ILE A 109 -13.25 -1.11 7.79
#